data_4c27f13ab5af87e646b44ba783d00e1b
#
_entry.id   4c27f13ab5af87e646b44ba783d00e1b
#
_cell.length_a   1.000
_cell.length_b   1.000
_cell.length_c   1.000
_cell.angle_alpha   90.00
_cell.angle_beta   90.00
_cell.angle_gamma   90.00
#
_symmetry.space_group_name_H-M   'P 1'
#
loop_
_entity.id
_entity.type
_entity.pdbx_description
1 polymer ?
#
loop_
_entity_poly.entity_id
_entity_poly.type
_entity_poly.pdbx_seq_one_letter_code
_entity_poly.pdbx_strand_id
1 'polypeptide(L)'
;MSLKKGNGALLVGISLALGVAGGYWLAHQRMSGLPNTTQEQSLNSPGERKALYWYDPMYPQQKFDKPGKSPFMDMQLVPQYTSSAGDRATVSIDPSLTQNLGLRFATVSRAIFDSSLDVTGVLGFNERDVAVIQARTPGFVERVYAHAPGDVLKANAALADVLVPEWAAAQTEFLALKRNGDAALLDAARQRLRLTGMPAALITDVERGGKVQPYLTLTSPIAGVLQELNVRAGMTVATGDTLARVNGLSSVWLAVAVPESDAGSITVGQAVEARLPAFPGTILNGRVSAILPETNPDSRTLRVRV
;
A
#
# COMPACT_ATOMS: atom_id res chain seq x y z
N MET A 1 3.91 45.43 -32.88
CA MET A 1 2.47 45.54 -32.56
C MET A 1 2.23 44.92 -31.19
N SER A 2 2.10 45.80 -30.22
CA SER A 2 2.02 45.58 -28.78
C SER A 2 0.57 45.32 -28.37
N LEU A 3 0.41 44.76 -27.14
CA LEU A 3 -0.81 44.54 -26.33
C LEU A 3 -1.35 43.08 -26.35
N LYS A 4 -1.18 42.36 -25.23
CA LYS A 4 -2.02 42.31 -24.03
C LYS A 4 -1.38 41.46 -22.92
N LYS A 5 -0.65 42.06 -22.00
CA LYS A 5 -0.20 41.47 -20.73
C LYS A 5 -0.79 42.25 -19.55
N GLY A 6 -2.10 42.37 -19.44
CA GLY A 6 -2.71 43.18 -18.37
C GLY A 6 -3.81 42.49 -17.54
N ASN A 7 -4.49 41.50 -18.09
CA ASN A 7 -5.71 41.00 -17.45
C ASN A 7 -5.52 39.74 -16.58
N GLY A 8 -4.38 39.07 -16.65
CA GLY A 8 -4.12 37.88 -15.83
C GLY A 8 -3.80 38.18 -14.37
N ALA A 9 -3.09 39.27 -14.12
CA ALA A 9 -2.69 39.65 -12.73
C ALA A 9 -3.87 40.16 -11.91
N LEU A 10 -4.87 40.79 -12.52
CA LEU A 10 -6.05 41.32 -11.84
C LEU A 10 -7.02 40.18 -11.42
N LEU A 11 -7.15 39.15 -12.22
CA LEU A 11 -7.97 37.97 -11.88
C LEU A 11 -7.36 37.14 -10.77
N VAL A 12 -6.03 36.99 -10.72
CA VAL A 12 -5.34 36.28 -9.64
C VAL A 12 -5.46 37.04 -8.31
N GLY A 13 -5.39 38.38 -8.34
CA GLY A 13 -5.56 39.21 -7.13
C GLY A 13 -6.98 39.10 -6.53
N ILE A 14 -8.01 39.09 -7.35
CA ILE A 14 -9.41 38.98 -6.90
C ILE A 14 -9.70 37.56 -6.34
N SER A 15 -9.17 36.51 -6.93
CA SER A 15 -9.36 35.13 -6.41
C SER A 15 -8.65 34.93 -5.06
N LEU A 16 -7.48 35.55 -4.87
CA LEU A 16 -6.75 35.46 -3.59
C LEU A 16 -7.48 36.24 -2.47
N ALA A 17 -8.03 37.41 -2.77
CA ALA A 17 -8.79 38.22 -1.81
C ALA A 17 -10.11 37.54 -1.39
N LEU A 18 -10.82 36.89 -2.31
CA LEU A 18 -12.02 36.11 -2.00
C LEU A 18 -11.71 34.85 -1.20
N GLY A 19 -10.57 34.20 -1.44
CA GLY A 19 -10.12 33.03 -0.66
C GLY A 19 -9.81 33.41 0.80
N VAL A 20 -9.13 34.51 1.05
CA VAL A 20 -8.79 34.97 2.41
C VAL A 20 -10.04 35.46 3.17
N ALA A 21 -10.93 36.20 2.49
CA ALA A 21 -12.18 36.65 3.12
C ALA A 21 -13.13 35.48 3.44
N GLY A 22 -13.24 34.49 2.54
CA GLY A 22 -14.04 33.28 2.76
C GLY A 22 -13.47 32.39 3.88
N GLY A 23 -12.15 32.21 3.92
CA GLY A 23 -11.44 31.46 4.96
C GLY A 23 -11.59 32.11 6.35
N TYR A 24 -11.48 33.45 6.44
CA TYR A 24 -11.66 34.18 7.67
C TYR A 24 -13.10 34.10 8.20
N TRP A 25 -14.09 34.19 7.30
CA TRP A 25 -15.51 34.09 7.66
C TRP A 25 -15.88 32.68 8.17
N LEU A 26 -15.36 31.61 7.52
CA LEU A 26 -15.57 30.23 7.97
C LEU A 26 -14.88 29.92 9.29
N ALA A 27 -13.70 30.47 9.53
CA ALA A 27 -12.98 30.32 10.79
C ALA A 27 -13.73 31.02 11.95
N HIS A 28 -14.31 32.19 11.68
CA HIS A 28 -15.04 32.93 12.70
C HIS A 28 -16.38 32.28 13.08
N GLN A 29 -17.08 31.66 12.11
CA GLN A 29 -18.31 30.90 12.40
C GLN A 29 -18.05 29.64 13.24
N ARG A 30 -16.88 29.01 13.14
CA ARG A 30 -16.53 27.85 13.95
C ARG A 30 -16.09 28.18 15.38
N MET A 31 -15.71 29.42 15.67
CA MET A 31 -15.31 29.87 17.00
C MET A 31 -16.49 30.34 17.88
N SER A 32 -17.68 30.51 17.31
CA SER A 32 -18.85 30.98 18.06
C SER A 32 -19.67 29.87 18.73
N GLY A 33 -19.20 28.65 18.75
CA GLY A 33 -19.92 27.45 19.19
C GLY A 33 -19.32 26.70 20.39
N LEU A 34 -18.38 27.30 21.13
CA LEU A 34 -17.95 26.72 22.40
C LEU A 34 -18.78 27.35 23.55
N PRO A 35 -19.59 26.58 24.27
CA PRO A 35 -20.21 27.06 25.47
C PRO A 35 -19.10 27.28 26.51
N ASN A 36 -18.91 28.54 26.89
CA ASN A 36 -18.15 28.95 28.07
C ASN A 36 -18.88 28.37 29.29
N THR A 37 -18.51 27.18 29.72
CA THR A 37 -18.92 26.68 31.03
C THR A 37 -17.92 27.21 32.04
N THR A 38 -18.02 28.45 32.38
CA THR A 38 -17.56 28.93 33.68
C THR A 38 -18.47 28.31 34.73
N GLN A 39 -18.09 27.16 35.22
CA GLN A 39 -18.68 26.60 36.43
C GLN A 39 -18.17 27.46 37.60
N GLU A 40 -18.93 28.51 37.89
CA GLU A 40 -18.94 29.06 39.26
C GLU A 40 -19.28 27.89 40.18
N GLN A 41 -18.33 27.53 41.02
CA GLN A 41 -18.57 26.70 42.18
C GLN A 41 -19.60 27.42 43.07
N SER A 42 -20.86 27.20 42.77
CA SER A 42 -21.94 27.46 43.69
C SER A 42 -21.71 26.54 44.88
N LEU A 43 -21.25 27.08 45.97
CA LEU A 43 -21.26 26.46 47.30
C LEU A 43 -22.65 25.90 47.52
N ASN A 44 -22.78 24.59 47.44
CA ASN A 44 -23.99 23.86 47.74
C ASN A 44 -24.41 24.16 49.17
N SER A 45 -25.37 25.02 49.32
CA SER A 45 -26.25 25.00 50.49
C SER A 45 -26.83 23.60 50.61
N PRO A 46 -26.84 22.98 51.81
CA PRO A 46 -27.41 21.66 51.97
C PRO A 46 -28.92 21.79 51.68
N GLY A 47 -29.31 21.36 50.48
CA GLY A 47 -30.72 21.18 50.16
C GLY A 47 -31.34 20.26 51.21
N GLU A 48 -32.48 20.66 51.79
CA GLU A 48 -33.26 19.92 52.78
C GLU A 48 -33.48 18.48 52.32
N ARG A 49 -32.57 17.60 52.75
CA ARG A 49 -32.79 16.15 52.58
C ARG A 49 -33.91 15.78 53.57
N LYS A 50 -35.03 15.38 53.07
CA LYS A 50 -36.15 14.91 53.88
C LYS A 50 -35.72 13.66 54.63
N ALA A 51 -35.60 13.75 55.98
CA ALA A 51 -35.26 12.61 56.80
C ALA A 51 -36.39 11.56 56.73
N LEU A 52 -36.02 10.30 56.56
CA LEU A 52 -36.94 9.17 56.57
C LEU A 52 -37.56 8.96 57.94
N TYR A 53 -36.77 9.01 58.96
CA TYR A 53 -37.15 8.92 60.36
C TYR A 53 -36.03 9.45 61.24
N TRP A 54 -36.34 9.71 62.49
CA TRP A 54 -35.41 10.12 63.54
C TRP A 54 -35.23 8.97 64.53
N TYR A 55 -34.05 8.72 65.03
CA TYR A 55 -33.80 7.66 65.98
C TYR A 55 -32.88 8.12 67.11
N ASP A 56 -32.95 7.44 68.22
CA ASP A 56 -32.07 7.64 69.37
C ASP A 56 -30.81 6.77 69.19
N PRO A 57 -29.58 7.34 69.19
CA PRO A 57 -28.35 6.55 69.06
C PRO A 57 -28.15 5.42 70.04
N MET A 58 -28.75 5.52 71.25
CA MET A 58 -28.68 4.49 72.29
C MET A 58 -29.79 3.46 72.18
N TYR A 59 -30.91 3.81 71.54
CA TYR A 59 -32.02 2.89 71.23
C TYR A 59 -32.41 2.95 69.76
N PRO A 60 -31.57 2.45 68.89
CA PRO A 60 -31.76 2.57 67.44
C PRO A 60 -32.99 1.80 66.92
N GLN A 61 -33.63 0.99 67.74
CA GLN A 61 -34.82 0.23 67.36
C GLN A 61 -36.11 1.10 67.33
N GLN A 62 -36.12 2.24 68.02
CA GLN A 62 -37.27 3.11 68.05
C GLN A 62 -37.14 4.24 67.02
N LYS A 63 -38.13 4.38 66.18
CA LYS A 63 -38.17 5.38 65.08
C LYS A 63 -39.22 6.45 65.43
N PHE A 64 -38.85 7.71 65.17
CA PHE A 64 -39.70 8.87 65.41
C PHE A 64 -39.91 9.63 64.09
N ASP A 65 -41.11 10.15 63.86
CA ASP A 65 -41.44 10.84 62.60
C ASP A 65 -41.11 12.34 62.64
N LYS A 66 -40.67 12.88 63.78
CA LYS A 66 -40.40 14.30 63.99
C LYS A 66 -39.08 14.52 64.71
N PRO A 67 -38.36 15.65 64.39
CA PRO A 67 -37.18 16.03 65.16
C PRO A 67 -37.60 16.43 66.57
N GLY A 68 -36.75 16.06 67.54
CA GLY A 68 -37.02 16.38 68.96
C GLY A 68 -35.99 15.77 69.91
N LYS A 69 -36.26 15.93 71.23
CA LYS A 69 -35.49 15.25 72.26
C LYS A 69 -36.02 13.84 72.45
N SER A 70 -35.14 12.91 72.74
CA SER A 70 -35.52 11.55 73.08
C SER A 70 -36.38 11.53 74.35
N PRO A 71 -37.51 10.79 74.38
CA PRO A 71 -38.34 10.63 75.58
C PRO A 71 -37.65 9.79 76.66
N PHE A 72 -36.52 9.15 76.36
CA PHE A 72 -35.82 8.27 77.28
C PHE A 72 -34.53 8.87 77.86
N MET A 73 -33.95 9.87 77.19
CA MET A 73 -32.73 10.55 77.62
C MET A 73 -32.72 11.99 77.12
N ASP A 74 -31.99 12.87 77.81
CA ASP A 74 -31.88 14.31 77.45
C ASP A 74 -30.94 14.51 76.26
N MET A 75 -31.12 13.72 75.16
CA MET A 75 -30.37 13.78 73.92
C MET A 75 -31.27 14.12 72.73
N GLN A 76 -30.69 14.75 71.69
CA GLN A 76 -31.44 15.04 70.47
C GLN A 76 -31.46 13.80 69.56
N LEU A 77 -32.59 13.54 68.88
CA LEU A 77 -32.77 12.50 67.91
C LEU A 77 -31.95 12.79 66.66
N VAL A 78 -31.34 11.78 66.06
CA VAL A 78 -30.50 11.89 64.87
C VAL A 78 -31.32 11.52 63.65
N PRO A 79 -31.32 12.33 62.58
CA PRO A 79 -32.04 12.04 61.33
C PRO A 79 -31.35 10.94 60.50
N GLN A 80 -32.14 9.97 60.02
CA GLN A 80 -31.74 8.99 59.04
C GLN A 80 -32.28 9.40 57.65
N TYR A 81 -31.39 9.58 56.67
CA TYR A 81 -31.74 9.94 55.33
C TYR A 81 -31.81 8.69 54.43
N THR A 82 -32.62 8.74 53.37
CA THR A 82 -32.62 7.69 52.33
C THR A 82 -31.27 7.75 51.64
N SER A 83 -30.53 6.63 51.62
CA SER A 83 -29.41 6.46 50.73
C SER A 83 -29.98 6.50 49.30
N SER A 84 -29.72 7.56 48.52
CA SER A 84 -30.08 7.59 47.14
C SER A 84 -29.43 6.38 46.43
N ALA A 85 -30.23 5.56 45.77
CA ALA A 85 -29.79 4.39 45.01
C ALA A 85 -28.91 4.81 43.80
N GLY A 86 -27.82 5.50 44.07
CA GLY A 86 -26.85 6.03 43.13
C GLY A 86 -25.43 6.10 43.70
N ASP A 87 -25.29 5.93 45.01
CA ASP A 87 -23.96 5.79 45.59
C ASP A 87 -23.43 4.40 45.28
N ARG A 88 -22.60 4.33 44.23
CA ARG A 88 -21.66 3.21 44.08
C ARG A 88 -21.01 3.04 45.44
N ALA A 89 -21.09 1.86 46.01
CA ALA A 89 -20.45 1.53 47.29
C ALA A 89 -18.95 1.87 47.18
N THR A 90 -18.59 3.10 47.51
CA THR A 90 -17.20 3.52 47.64
C THR A 90 -16.73 2.93 48.97
N VAL A 91 -15.94 1.90 48.91
CA VAL A 91 -15.21 1.40 50.06
C VAL A 91 -14.14 2.44 50.37
N SER A 92 -14.39 3.27 51.38
CA SER A 92 -13.37 4.17 51.93
C SER A 92 -12.42 3.36 52.81
N ILE A 93 -11.23 3.11 52.25
CA ILE A 93 -10.15 2.44 52.99
C ILE A 93 -9.27 3.52 53.58
N ASP A 94 -9.02 3.44 54.89
CA ASP A 94 -8.10 4.39 55.57
C ASP A 94 -6.70 4.32 54.92
N PRO A 95 -6.09 5.47 54.52
CA PRO A 95 -4.77 5.48 53.92
C PRO A 95 -3.68 4.81 54.75
N SER A 96 -3.80 4.81 56.06
CA SER A 96 -2.86 4.14 56.97
C SER A 96 -2.94 2.60 56.87
N LEU A 97 -4.11 2.06 56.62
CA LEU A 97 -4.30 0.63 56.39
C LEU A 97 -3.74 0.19 55.03
N THR A 98 -3.85 1.02 53.97
CA THR A 98 -3.30 0.70 52.67
C THR A 98 -1.78 0.62 52.67
N GLN A 99 -1.10 1.49 53.46
CA GLN A 99 0.34 1.43 53.62
C GLN A 99 0.83 0.18 54.34
N ASN A 100 0.12 -0.28 55.36
CA ASN A 100 0.46 -1.44 56.16
C ASN A 100 0.19 -2.77 55.42
N LEU A 101 -0.77 -2.80 54.49
CA LEU A 101 -1.12 -3.98 53.69
C LEU A 101 -0.21 -4.17 52.47
N GLY A 102 0.74 -3.25 52.18
CA GLY A 102 1.64 -3.32 51.02
C GLY A 102 0.91 -3.26 49.69
N LEU A 103 -0.30 -2.70 49.64
CA LEU A 103 -1.10 -2.59 48.41
C LEU A 103 -0.42 -1.64 47.43
N ARG A 104 -0.18 -2.15 46.22
CA ARG A 104 0.31 -1.35 45.10
C ARG A 104 -0.84 -1.07 44.15
N PHE A 105 -1.11 0.19 43.90
CA PHE A 105 -2.12 0.63 42.92
C PHE A 105 -1.41 1.01 41.63
N ALA A 106 -1.96 0.59 40.49
CA ALA A 106 -1.56 1.06 39.19
C ALA A 106 -2.77 1.68 38.49
N THR A 107 -2.55 2.85 37.89
CA THR A 107 -3.58 3.51 37.07
C THR A 107 -3.65 2.79 35.74
N VAL A 108 -4.84 2.28 35.39
CA VAL A 108 -5.09 1.71 34.07
C VAL A 108 -5.32 2.85 33.09
N SER A 109 -4.47 2.97 32.10
CA SER A 109 -4.62 3.91 30.98
C SER A 109 -4.87 3.14 29.70
N ARG A 110 -5.68 3.73 28.80
CA ARG A 110 -5.85 3.21 27.46
C ARG A 110 -4.68 3.69 26.61
N ALA A 111 -3.91 2.77 26.05
CA ALA A 111 -2.84 3.07 25.11
C ALA A 111 -3.10 2.32 23.78
N ILE A 112 -2.61 2.90 22.70
CA ILE A 112 -2.55 2.18 21.41
C ILE A 112 -1.36 1.22 21.54
N PHE A 113 -1.62 -0.06 21.35
CA PHE A 113 -0.60 -1.09 21.32
C PHE A 113 -0.32 -1.45 19.86
N ASP A 114 0.86 -1.04 19.37
CA ASP A 114 1.33 -1.42 18.06
C ASP A 114 1.85 -2.86 18.13
N SER A 115 1.14 -3.77 17.46
CA SER A 115 1.56 -5.15 17.31
C SER A 115 2.39 -5.28 16.04
N SER A 116 3.64 -5.73 16.16
CA SER A 116 4.48 -6.11 15.03
C SER A 116 4.60 -7.62 14.98
N LEU A 117 4.56 -8.16 13.77
CA LEU A 117 4.77 -9.58 13.49
C LEU A 117 6.08 -9.75 12.73
N ASP A 118 7.04 -10.46 13.34
CA ASP A 118 8.31 -10.79 12.70
C ASP A 118 8.20 -12.15 12.02
N VAL A 119 8.39 -12.18 10.71
CA VAL A 119 8.26 -13.38 9.88
C VAL A 119 9.39 -13.47 8.87
N THR A 120 9.68 -14.67 8.42
CA THR A 120 10.71 -14.90 7.40
C THR A 120 10.11 -14.95 6.00
N GLY A 121 10.90 -14.51 5.02
CA GLY A 121 10.48 -14.53 3.62
C GLY A 121 11.64 -14.77 2.67
N VAL A 122 11.30 -15.05 1.42
CA VAL A 122 12.26 -15.28 0.32
C VAL A 122 12.04 -14.22 -0.74
N LEU A 123 13.13 -13.56 -1.13
CA LEU A 123 13.14 -12.63 -2.26
C LEU A 123 13.13 -13.41 -3.57
N GLY A 124 12.29 -12.96 -4.49
CA GLY A 124 12.19 -13.49 -5.84
C GLY A 124 11.99 -12.40 -6.87
N PHE A 125 12.09 -12.76 -8.14
CA PHE A 125 11.77 -11.82 -9.22
C PHE A 125 10.28 -11.50 -9.25
N ASN A 126 9.98 -10.28 -9.71
CA ASN A 126 8.60 -9.90 -9.99
C ASN A 126 8.14 -10.61 -11.29
N GLU A 127 7.28 -11.61 -11.16
CA GLU A 127 6.76 -12.38 -12.31
C GLU A 127 5.84 -11.57 -13.24
N ARG A 128 5.47 -10.33 -12.85
CA ARG A 128 4.75 -9.43 -13.75
C ARG A 128 5.69 -8.60 -14.63
N ASP A 129 6.97 -8.51 -14.26
CA ASP A 129 7.99 -7.76 -14.99
C ASP A 129 8.90 -8.76 -15.75
N VAL A 130 8.29 -9.53 -16.65
CA VAL A 130 8.96 -10.57 -17.43
C VAL A 130 8.76 -10.29 -18.91
N ALA A 131 9.85 -10.29 -19.66
CA ALA A 131 9.84 -10.27 -21.12
C ALA A 131 10.18 -11.65 -21.66
N VAL A 132 9.25 -12.21 -22.44
CA VAL A 132 9.48 -13.45 -23.19
C VAL A 132 9.75 -13.07 -24.65
N ILE A 133 10.92 -13.40 -25.13
CA ILE A 133 11.36 -13.17 -26.50
C ILE A 133 11.10 -14.45 -27.30
N GLN A 134 10.16 -14.38 -28.24
CA GLN A 134 9.76 -15.52 -29.08
C GLN A 134 10.04 -15.25 -30.55
N ALA A 135 10.33 -16.32 -31.29
CA ALA A 135 10.43 -16.27 -32.73
C ALA A 135 9.05 -16.00 -33.35
N ARG A 136 8.91 -14.92 -34.13
CA ARG A 136 7.66 -14.59 -34.84
C ARG A 136 7.54 -15.31 -36.20
N THR A 137 8.69 -15.71 -36.73
CA THR A 137 8.81 -16.35 -38.04
C THR A 137 9.94 -17.36 -38.01
N PRO A 138 9.90 -18.42 -38.80
CA PRO A 138 11.00 -19.40 -38.85
C PRO A 138 12.26 -18.78 -39.43
N GLY A 139 13.41 -19.25 -38.93
CA GLY A 139 14.71 -18.75 -39.39
C GLY A 139 15.88 -19.56 -38.87
N PHE A 140 17.09 -19.07 -39.13
CA PHE A 140 18.34 -19.67 -38.70
C PHE A 140 19.10 -18.71 -37.82
N VAL A 141 19.60 -19.17 -36.67
CA VAL A 141 20.45 -18.38 -35.78
C VAL A 141 21.86 -18.32 -36.33
N GLU A 142 22.26 -17.16 -36.86
CA GLU A 142 23.62 -16.98 -37.42
C GLU A 142 24.62 -16.69 -36.32
N ARG A 143 24.24 -15.86 -35.36
CA ARG A 143 25.14 -15.43 -34.29
C ARG A 143 24.39 -15.28 -32.96
N VAL A 144 25.04 -15.66 -31.89
CA VAL A 144 24.59 -15.43 -30.53
C VAL A 144 25.60 -14.53 -29.85
N TYR A 145 25.15 -13.47 -29.20
CA TYR A 145 26.00 -12.56 -28.44
C TYR A 145 26.42 -13.23 -27.12
N ALA A 146 27.56 -12.79 -26.58
CA ALA A 146 28.19 -13.41 -25.40
C ALA A 146 27.41 -13.06 -24.12
N HIS A 147 26.21 -13.62 -23.98
CA HIS A 147 25.38 -13.54 -22.78
C HIS A 147 25.08 -14.93 -22.26
N ALA A 148 25.00 -15.06 -20.93
CA ALA A 148 24.66 -16.30 -20.25
C ALA A 148 23.48 -16.08 -19.30
N PRO A 149 22.69 -17.11 -18.97
CA PRO A 149 21.71 -17.03 -17.89
C PRO A 149 22.36 -16.51 -16.59
N GLY A 150 21.72 -15.52 -15.96
CA GLY A 150 22.23 -14.78 -14.81
C GLY A 150 22.82 -13.41 -15.13
N ASP A 151 23.16 -13.12 -16.38
CA ASP A 151 23.69 -11.82 -16.77
C ASP A 151 22.64 -10.70 -16.67
N VAL A 152 23.09 -9.53 -16.22
CA VAL A 152 22.25 -8.32 -16.18
C VAL A 152 22.35 -7.60 -17.53
N LEU A 153 21.24 -7.49 -18.20
CA LEU A 153 21.10 -6.86 -19.51
C LEU A 153 20.53 -5.45 -19.40
N LYS A 154 20.97 -4.56 -20.28
CA LYS A 154 20.29 -3.29 -20.54
C LYS A 154 19.13 -3.50 -21.51
N ALA A 155 18.16 -2.62 -21.47
CA ALA A 155 17.15 -2.57 -22.52
C ALA A 155 17.81 -2.41 -23.91
N ASN A 156 17.30 -3.12 -24.90
CA ASN A 156 17.83 -3.21 -26.27
C ASN A 156 19.20 -3.90 -26.39
N ALA A 157 19.68 -4.61 -25.36
CA ALA A 157 20.87 -5.46 -25.47
C ALA A 157 20.64 -6.54 -26.53
N ALA A 158 21.58 -6.68 -27.47
CA ALA A 158 21.49 -7.70 -28.54
C ALA A 158 21.74 -9.11 -27.97
N LEU A 159 20.89 -10.06 -28.32
CA LEU A 159 20.95 -11.47 -27.88
C LEU A 159 21.41 -12.41 -28.99
N ALA A 160 20.81 -12.29 -30.16
CA ALA A 160 21.12 -13.13 -31.30
C ALA A 160 20.73 -12.44 -32.60
N ASP A 161 21.41 -12.84 -33.71
CA ASP A 161 21.00 -12.48 -35.06
C ASP A 161 20.39 -13.70 -35.72
N VAL A 162 19.17 -13.53 -36.22
CA VAL A 162 18.40 -14.59 -36.90
C VAL A 162 18.23 -14.21 -38.34
N LEU A 163 18.67 -15.09 -39.24
CA LEU A 163 18.42 -15.03 -40.68
C LEU A 163 17.00 -15.52 -40.96
N VAL A 164 16.20 -14.70 -41.64
CA VAL A 164 14.84 -15.04 -42.06
C VAL A 164 14.77 -15.05 -43.57
N PRO A 165 14.88 -16.21 -44.23
CA PRO A 165 14.95 -16.32 -45.67
C PRO A 165 13.71 -15.78 -46.41
N GLU A 166 12.53 -15.97 -45.83
CA GLU A 166 11.26 -15.44 -46.36
C GLU A 166 11.28 -13.92 -46.53
N TRP A 167 11.93 -13.22 -45.62
CA TRP A 167 12.03 -11.76 -45.70
C TRP A 167 12.89 -11.29 -46.86
N ALA A 168 13.93 -12.05 -47.24
CA ALA A 168 14.78 -11.71 -48.35
C ALA A 168 14.00 -11.68 -49.69
N ALA A 169 13.15 -12.68 -49.92
CA ALA A 169 12.30 -12.77 -51.08
C ALA A 169 11.25 -11.62 -51.12
N ALA A 170 10.53 -11.42 -49.99
CA ALA A 170 9.48 -10.40 -49.88
C ALA A 170 10.05 -8.98 -49.98
N GLN A 171 11.25 -8.71 -49.45
CA GLN A 171 11.92 -7.42 -49.59
C GLN A 171 12.40 -7.14 -51.00
N THR A 172 12.88 -8.19 -51.71
CA THR A 172 13.30 -8.06 -53.10
C THR A 172 12.11 -7.65 -53.98
N GLU A 173 10.95 -8.28 -53.79
CA GLU A 173 9.70 -7.92 -54.47
C GLU A 173 9.28 -6.49 -54.14
N PHE A 174 9.26 -6.11 -52.83
CA PHE A 174 8.92 -4.75 -52.36
C PHE A 174 9.83 -3.67 -52.99
N LEU A 175 11.13 -3.92 -53.01
CA LEU A 175 12.10 -2.95 -53.60
C LEU A 175 11.96 -2.88 -55.13
N ALA A 176 11.57 -3.97 -55.82
CA ALA A 176 11.29 -3.93 -57.26
C ALA A 176 10.02 -3.09 -57.54
N LEU A 177 8.94 -3.30 -56.79
CA LEU A 177 7.71 -2.51 -56.90
C LEU A 177 7.92 -1.03 -56.58
N LYS A 178 8.75 -0.71 -55.57
CA LYS A 178 9.12 0.67 -55.27
C LYS A 178 9.79 1.39 -56.46
N ARG A 179 10.63 0.69 -57.20
CA ARG A 179 11.27 1.26 -58.41
C ARG A 179 10.27 1.51 -59.55
N ASN A 180 9.23 0.68 -59.65
CA ASN A 180 8.19 0.81 -60.66
C ASN A 180 7.19 1.95 -60.40
N GLY A 181 7.10 2.47 -59.19
CA GLY A 181 6.30 3.66 -58.82
C GLY A 181 4.80 3.40 -58.67
N ASP A 182 4.31 2.13 -58.69
CA ASP A 182 2.89 1.80 -58.45
C ASP A 182 2.59 1.82 -56.93
N ALA A 183 1.87 2.85 -56.50
CA ALA A 183 1.58 3.06 -55.06
C ALA A 183 0.70 1.95 -54.49
N ALA A 184 -0.28 1.44 -55.25
CA ALA A 184 -1.20 0.40 -54.75
C ALA A 184 -0.49 -0.94 -54.53
N LEU A 185 0.36 -1.33 -55.53
CA LEU A 185 1.17 -2.55 -55.39
C LEU A 185 2.23 -2.39 -54.27
N LEU A 186 2.81 -1.23 -54.12
CA LEU A 186 3.77 -0.95 -53.06
C LEU A 186 3.15 -1.10 -51.67
N ASP A 187 1.92 -0.57 -51.45
CA ASP A 187 1.21 -0.71 -50.19
C ASP A 187 0.85 -2.17 -49.90
N ALA A 188 0.44 -2.93 -50.93
CA ALA A 188 0.18 -4.36 -50.78
C ALA A 188 1.45 -5.14 -50.38
N ALA A 189 2.58 -4.83 -51.01
CA ALA A 189 3.88 -5.45 -50.72
C ALA A 189 4.37 -5.06 -49.29
N ARG A 190 4.14 -3.80 -48.86
CA ARG A 190 4.44 -3.39 -47.48
C ARG A 190 3.58 -4.14 -46.48
N GLN A 191 2.31 -4.36 -46.78
CA GLN A 191 1.40 -5.14 -45.92
C GLN A 191 1.87 -6.62 -45.84
N ARG A 192 2.33 -7.20 -46.95
CA ARG A 192 2.89 -8.55 -46.97
C ARG A 192 4.11 -8.64 -46.03
N LEU A 193 5.05 -7.70 -46.07
CA LEU A 193 6.20 -7.66 -45.14
C LEU A 193 5.78 -7.63 -43.68
N ARG A 194 4.69 -6.91 -43.34
CA ARG A 194 4.14 -6.89 -41.97
C ARG A 194 3.55 -8.28 -41.59
N LEU A 195 2.83 -8.90 -42.51
CA LEU A 195 2.19 -10.21 -42.27
C LEU A 195 3.21 -11.34 -42.12
N THR A 196 4.40 -11.24 -42.73
CA THR A 196 5.52 -12.16 -42.49
C THR A 196 6.25 -11.91 -41.17
N GLY A 197 5.73 -11.04 -40.31
CA GLY A 197 6.29 -10.78 -39.00
C GLY A 197 7.45 -9.78 -38.97
N MET A 198 7.75 -9.11 -40.10
CA MET A 198 8.82 -8.10 -40.14
C MET A 198 8.50 -6.87 -39.34
N PRO A 199 9.39 -6.41 -38.42
CA PRO A 199 9.18 -5.22 -37.63
C PRO A 199 9.04 -3.96 -38.50
N ALA A 200 8.15 -3.04 -38.13
CA ALA A 200 7.90 -1.81 -38.90
C ALA A 200 9.15 -0.93 -39.06
N ALA A 201 10.01 -0.88 -38.05
CA ALA A 201 11.28 -0.16 -38.11
C ALA A 201 12.18 -0.72 -39.21
N LEU A 202 12.31 -2.04 -39.30
CA LEU A 202 13.13 -2.71 -40.31
C LEU A 202 12.55 -2.50 -41.73
N ILE A 203 11.21 -2.51 -41.87
CA ILE A 203 10.56 -2.19 -43.16
C ILE A 203 10.93 -0.76 -43.60
N THR A 204 10.88 0.19 -42.67
CA THR A 204 11.26 1.60 -42.96
C THR A 204 12.73 1.71 -43.34
N ASP A 205 13.61 0.98 -42.69
CA ASP A 205 15.06 0.99 -42.99
C ASP A 205 15.35 0.37 -44.35
N VAL A 206 14.69 -0.75 -44.71
CA VAL A 206 14.76 -1.34 -46.05
C VAL A 206 14.21 -0.38 -47.11
N GLU A 207 13.10 0.28 -46.82
CA GLU A 207 12.50 1.25 -47.75
C GLU A 207 13.43 2.44 -47.98
N ARG A 208 14.07 2.97 -46.94
CA ARG A 208 14.98 4.10 -47.00
C ARG A 208 16.32 3.72 -47.65
N GLY A 209 16.87 2.58 -47.20
CA GLY A 209 18.21 2.14 -47.60
C GLY A 209 18.26 1.46 -48.97
N GLY A 210 17.11 0.97 -49.48
CA GLY A 210 17.03 0.29 -50.79
C GLY A 210 17.81 -1.04 -50.85
N LYS A 211 18.18 -1.62 -49.69
CA LYS A 211 18.94 -2.85 -49.59
C LYS A 211 18.14 -3.90 -48.79
N VAL A 212 18.25 -5.15 -49.21
CA VAL A 212 17.65 -6.28 -48.49
C VAL A 212 18.38 -6.49 -47.18
N GLN A 213 17.60 -6.62 -46.11
CA GLN A 213 18.05 -6.90 -44.74
C GLN A 213 17.34 -8.16 -44.22
N PRO A 214 17.83 -9.36 -44.48
CA PRO A 214 17.15 -10.59 -44.07
C PRO A 214 17.40 -10.98 -42.61
N TYR A 215 18.22 -10.21 -41.89
CA TYR A 215 18.59 -10.47 -40.51
C TYR A 215 17.71 -9.71 -39.55
N LEU A 216 17.29 -10.39 -38.49
CA LEU A 216 16.66 -9.80 -37.32
C LEU A 216 17.60 -9.91 -36.13
N THR A 217 18.07 -8.80 -35.61
CA THR A 217 18.73 -8.79 -34.32
C THR A 217 17.69 -8.85 -33.20
N LEU A 218 17.66 -9.97 -32.50
CA LEU A 218 16.84 -10.13 -31.29
C LEU A 218 17.45 -9.32 -30.16
N THR A 219 16.66 -8.46 -29.53
CA THR A 219 17.11 -7.63 -28.42
C THR A 219 16.23 -7.82 -27.22
N SER A 220 16.78 -7.56 -26.02
CA SER A 220 15.97 -7.52 -24.79
C SER A 220 15.07 -6.28 -24.78
N PRO A 221 13.74 -6.42 -24.67
CA PRO A 221 12.83 -5.27 -24.63
C PRO A 221 12.90 -4.49 -23.31
N ILE A 222 13.40 -5.13 -22.23
CA ILE A 222 13.54 -4.54 -20.90
C ILE A 222 14.97 -4.69 -20.38
N ALA A 223 15.34 -3.83 -19.42
CA ALA A 223 16.53 -4.06 -18.61
C ALA A 223 16.22 -5.08 -17.52
N GLY A 224 17.10 -6.04 -17.29
CA GLY A 224 16.84 -7.10 -16.31
C GLY A 224 17.84 -8.22 -16.36
N VAL A 225 17.55 -9.33 -15.67
CA VAL A 225 18.37 -10.53 -15.65
C VAL A 225 17.90 -11.49 -16.72
N LEU A 226 18.82 -11.95 -17.54
CA LEU A 226 18.60 -13.04 -18.51
C LEU A 226 18.38 -14.35 -17.74
N GLN A 227 17.15 -14.85 -17.71
CA GLN A 227 16.85 -16.12 -17.05
C GLN A 227 17.15 -17.32 -17.90
N GLU A 228 16.75 -17.23 -19.18
CA GLU A 228 16.89 -18.32 -20.14
C GLU A 228 17.41 -17.76 -21.47
N LEU A 229 18.31 -18.49 -22.09
CA LEU A 229 18.77 -18.24 -23.46
C LEU A 229 18.80 -19.56 -24.19
N ASN A 230 17.75 -19.81 -24.97
CA ASN A 230 17.49 -21.12 -25.65
C ASN A 230 17.93 -21.10 -27.09
N VAL A 231 18.87 -20.24 -27.47
CA VAL A 231 19.41 -20.13 -28.82
C VAL A 231 20.89 -20.46 -28.84
N ARG A 232 21.32 -21.12 -29.95
CA ARG A 232 22.73 -21.38 -30.23
C ARG A 232 22.98 -21.09 -31.73
N ALA A 233 24.18 -20.62 -32.04
CA ALA A 233 24.58 -20.42 -33.43
C ALA A 233 24.40 -21.71 -34.26
N GLY A 234 23.80 -21.59 -35.44
CA GLY A 234 23.49 -22.73 -36.32
C GLY A 234 22.13 -23.41 -36.05
N MET A 235 21.41 -23.02 -34.99
CA MET A 235 20.07 -23.57 -34.72
C MET A 235 19.04 -23.04 -35.72
N THR A 236 18.07 -23.91 -36.05
CA THR A 236 16.83 -23.49 -36.70
C THR A 236 15.81 -23.13 -35.58
N VAL A 237 15.06 -22.05 -35.80
CA VAL A 237 13.98 -21.63 -34.90
C VAL A 237 12.65 -21.67 -35.66
N ALA A 238 11.61 -22.14 -34.99
CA ALA A 238 10.25 -22.19 -35.53
C ALA A 238 9.42 -21.04 -34.89
N THR A 239 8.32 -20.67 -35.56
CA THR A 239 7.38 -19.68 -35.01
C THR A 239 6.83 -20.14 -33.68
N GLY A 240 6.90 -19.28 -32.67
CA GLY A 240 6.44 -19.55 -31.31
C GLY A 240 7.52 -20.08 -30.35
N ASP A 241 8.70 -20.45 -30.87
CA ASP A 241 9.81 -20.89 -30.01
C ASP A 241 10.21 -19.78 -29.06
N THR A 242 10.36 -20.10 -27.76
CA THR A 242 10.89 -19.19 -26.77
C THR A 242 12.41 -19.15 -26.86
N LEU A 243 12.94 -18.01 -27.30
CA LEU A 243 14.36 -17.80 -27.55
C LEU A 243 15.11 -17.31 -26.32
N ALA A 244 14.48 -16.44 -25.55
CA ALA A 244 15.04 -15.92 -24.30
C ALA A 244 13.93 -15.47 -23.36
N ARG A 245 14.26 -15.44 -22.05
CA ARG A 245 13.42 -14.87 -21.01
C ARG A 245 14.25 -13.91 -20.17
N VAL A 246 13.75 -12.70 -19.97
CA VAL A 246 14.39 -11.66 -19.18
C VAL A 246 13.44 -11.20 -18.07
N ASN A 247 13.91 -11.23 -16.83
CA ASN A 247 13.17 -10.68 -15.70
C ASN A 247 13.67 -9.30 -15.39
N GLY A 248 12.74 -8.34 -15.31
CA GLY A 248 13.03 -6.99 -14.87
C GLY A 248 13.53 -6.93 -13.43
N LEU A 249 14.31 -5.89 -13.13
CA LEU A 249 14.85 -5.60 -11.81
C LEU A 249 14.29 -4.30 -11.22
N SER A 250 13.25 -3.74 -11.83
CA SER A 250 12.62 -2.51 -11.35
C SER A 250 11.94 -2.70 -9.98
N SER A 251 11.47 -3.91 -9.72
CA SER A 251 10.90 -4.33 -8.44
C SER A 251 11.12 -5.82 -8.23
N VAL A 252 11.16 -6.22 -6.96
CA VAL A 252 11.29 -7.61 -6.53
C VAL A 252 10.11 -7.97 -5.63
N TRP A 253 9.76 -9.23 -5.57
CA TRP A 253 8.76 -9.72 -4.65
C TRP A 253 9.41 -10.38 -3.44
N LEU A 254 8.85 -10.12 -2.27
CA LEU A 254 9.16 -10.85 -1.06
C LEU A 254 7.98 -11.79 -0.74
N ALA A 255 8.21 -13.08 -0.87
CA ALA A 255 7.26 -14.11 -0.46
C ALA A 255 7.47 -14.43 1.01
N VAL A 256 6.51 -14.06 1.85
CA VAL A 256 6.57 -14.19 3.32
C VAL A 256 5.68 -15.35 3.74
N ALA A 257 6.18 -16.19 4.64
CA ALA A 257 5.42 -17.26 5.25
C ALA A 257 4.83 -16.79 6.59
N VAL A 258 3.53 -16.58 6.63
CA VAL A 258 2.80 -16.11 7.81
C VAL A 258 2.06 -17.26 8.45
N PRO A 259 2.18 -17.49 9.78
CA PRO A 259 1.39 -18.50 10.48
C PRO A 259 -0.11 -18.26 10.29
N GLU A 260 -0.88 -19.33 10.13
CA GLU A 260 -2.33 -19.25 9.93
C GLU A 260 -3.04 -18.53 11.08
N SER A 261 -2.53 -18.68 12.32
CA SER A 261 -3.03 -17.97 13.51
C SER A 261 -2.99 -16.45 13.38
N ASP A 262 -2.01 -15.91 12.66
CA ASP A 262 -1.75 -14.47 12.54
C ASP A 262 -2.23 -13.88 11.21
N ALA A 263 -2.62 -14.76 10.29
CA ALA A 263 -3.04 -14.38 8.94
C ALA A 263 -4.23 -13.41 8.93
N GLY A 264 -5.13 -13.53 9.90
CA GLY A 264 -6.31 -12.64 10.04
C GLY A 264 -5.96 -11.18 10.38
N SER A 265 -4.75 -10.91 10.86
CA SER A 265 -4.29 -9.56 11.20
C SER A 265 -3.66 -8.82 10.01
N ILE A 266 -3.40 -9.52 8.89
CA ILE A 266 -2.71 -8.97 7.73
C ILE A 266 -3.71 -8.47 6.69
N THR A 267 -3.47 -7.28 6.16
CA THR A 267 -4.30 -6.68 5.13
C THR A 267 -3.46 -6.25 3.92
N VAL A 268 -4.07 -6.34 2.72
CA VAL A 268 -3.43 -5.83 1.49
C VAL A 268 -3.21 -4.33 1.62
N GLY A 269 -2.02 -3.86 1.23
CA GLY A 269 -1.60 -2.46 1.37
C GLY A 269 -0.87 -2.14 2.67
N GLN A 270 -0.85 -3.05 3.65
CA GLN A 270 -0.12 -2.88 4.90
C GLN A 270 1.37 -2.67 4.64
N ALA A 271 1.97 -1.74 5.37
CA ALA A 271 3.41 -1.47 5.29
C ALA A 271 4.22 -2.61 5.92
N VAL A 272 5.33 -2.94 5.29
CA VAL A 272 6.25 -3.99 5.72
C VAL A 272 7.68 -3.46 5.67
N GLU A 273 8.46 -3.72 6.70
CA GLU A 273 9.89 -3.49 6.73
C GLU A 273 10.61 -4.83 6.56
N ALA A 274 11.48 -4.93 5.56
CA ALA A 274 12.31 -6.10 5.35
C ALA A 274 13.77 -5.79 5.66
N ARG A 275 14.43 -6.72 6.36
CA ARG A 275 15.86 -6.67 6.67
C ARG A 275 16.54 -7.88 6.04
N LEU A 276 17.55 -7.63 5.23
CA LEU A 276 18.29 -8.67 4.56
C LEU A 276 19.63 -8.91 5.30
N PRO A 277 19.94 -10.17 5.65
CA PRO A 277 21.23 -10.49 6.27
C PRO A 277 22.44 -10.09 5.41
N ALA A 278 22.28 -10.10 4.08
CA ALA A 278 23.33 -9.69 3.13
C ALA A 278 23.65 -8.18 3.20
N PHE A 279 22.72 -7.36 3.70
CA PHE A 279 22.87 -5.91 3.80
C PHE A 279 22.51 -5.44 5.20
N PRO A 280 23.37 -5.70 6.20
CA PRO A 280 23.08 -5.35 7.58
C PRO A 280 22.94 -3.83 7.73
N GLY A 281 21.88 -3.41 8.43
CA GLY A 281 21.58 -2.00 8.66
C GLY A 281 20.72 -1.33 7.57
N THR A 282 20.45 -2.01 6.46
CA THR A 282 19.55 -1.48 5.41
C THR A 282 18.12 -2.00 5.63
N ILE A 283 17.19 -1.08 5.80
CA ILE A 283 15.75 -1.40 5.89
C ILE A 283 15.13 -1.16 4.51
N LEU A 284 14.52 -2.19 3.96
CA LEU A 284 13.76 -2.11 2.72
C LEU A 284 12.28 -1.99 3.06
N ASN A 285 11.66 -0.95 2.55
CA ASN A 285 10.24 -0.71 2.75
C ASN A 285 9.44 -1.33 1.62
N GLY A 286 8.41 -2.09 1.98
CA GLY A 286 7.48 -2.73 1.06
C GLY A 286 6.03 -2.55 1.49
N ARG A 287 5.13 -3.12 0.70
CA ARG A 287 3.70 -3.19 1.04
C ARG A 287 3.17 -4.57 0.67
N VAL A 288 2.27 -5.08 1.48
CA VAL A 288 1.54 -6.31 1.15
C VAL A 288 0.77 -6.09 -0.16
N SER A 289 1.18 -6.83 -1.19
CA SER A 289 0.56 -6.74 -2.53
C SER A 289 -0.55 -7.77 -2.72
N ALA A 290 -0.43 -8.94 -2.10
CA ALA A 290 -1.45 -9.99 -2.14
C ALA A 290 -1.27 -10.99 -0.99
N ILE A 291 -2.38 -11.55 -0.56
CA ILE A 291 -2.43 -12.73 0.30
C ILE A 291 -2.83 -13.89 -0.62
N LEU A 292 -1.93 -14.87 -0.79
CA LEU A 292 -2.18 -15.99 -1.67
C LEU A 292 -3.06 -17.02 -0.95
N PRO A 293 -4.11 -17.56 -1.61
CA PRO A 293 -5.06 -18.47 -0.96
C PRO A 293 -4.51 -19.91 -0.83
N GLU A 294 -3.20 -20.06 -0.87
CA GLU A 294 -2.51 -21.33 -0.73
C GLU A 294 -1.85 -21.41 0.64
N THR A 295 -2.28 -22.39 1.43
CA THR A 295 -1.65 -22.72 2.71
C THR A 295 -0.69 -23.87 2.50
N ASN A 296 0.53 -23.74 2.99
CA ASN A 296 1.47 -24.85 3.04
C ASN A 296 1.04 -25.79 4.18
N PRO A 297 0.61 -27.04 3.87
CA PRO A 297 0.09 -27.95 4.89
C PRO A 297 1.16 -28.38 5.90
N ASP A 298 2.42 -28.46 5.49
CA ASP A 298 3.51 -28.94 6.35
C ASP A 298 3.90 -27.90 7.41
N SER A 299 3.96 -26.62 7.00
CA SER A 299 4.33 -25.51 7.90
C SER A 299 3.13 -24.77 8.49
N ARG A 300 1.90 -25.04 8.04
CA ARG A 300 0.67 -24.30 8.39
C ARG A 300 0.85 -22.77 8.24
N THR A 301 1.46 -22.38 7.15
CA THR A 301 1.69 -20.97 6.83
C THR A 301 0.94 -20.57 5.57
N LEU A 302 0.42 -19.35 5.60
CA LEU A 302 -0.14 -18.68 4.44
C LEU A 302 0.97 -17.89 3.73
N ARG A 303 0.99 -17.92 2.42
CA ARG A 303 1.96 -17.15 1.64
C ARG A 303 1.44 -15.74 1.39
N VAL A 304 2.17 -14.74 1.90
CA VAL A 304 1.89 -13.33 1.68
C VAL A 304 2.97 -12.75 0.76
N ARG A 305 2.55 -11.99 -0.24
CA ARG A 305 3.45 -11.33 -1.19
C ARG A 305 3.53 -9.83 -0.90
N VAL A 306 4.74 -9.38 -0.74
CA VAL A 306 5.11 -7.97 -0.52
C VAL A 306 5.83 -7.42 -1.73
#